data_0c2f2fc3b4d3bc1e572b849c225accb9
#
_entry.id   0c2f2fc3b4d3bc1e572b849c225accb9
#
_cell.length_a   1.000
_cell.length_b   1.000
_cell.length_c   1.000
_cell.angle_alpha   90.00
_cell.angle_beta   90.00
_cell.angle_gamma   90.00
#
_symmetry.space_group_name_H-M   'P 1'
#
loop_
_entity.id
_entity.type
_entity.pdbx_description
1 polymer ?
#
loop_
_entity_poly.entity_id
_entity_poly.type
_entity_poly.pdbx_seq_one_letter_code
_entity_poly.pdbx_strand_id
1 'polypeptide(L)'
;MRGPKLLIFPACGRMLNPMPVVHLTARGAERLKAGHPWVYDGDVARVVGEPGAGALVRVAGEQGAALGVGQYSPASRVRVRVFAVGAEGLPEDAAGVAALVRRRLERAVALRRALGYEEAARLVFGESDGLPGLVVDRFGAVLV
;
A
#
# COMPACT_ATOMS: atom_id res chain seq x y z
N MET A 1 10.61 -28.34 -28.15
CA MET A 1 9.72 -27.42 -27.40
C MET A 1 9.97 -27.58 -25.90
N ARG A 2 10.63 -26.63 -25.25
CA ARG A 2 10.87 -26.66 -23.79
C ARG A 2 9.78 -25.81 -23.14
N GLY A 3 8.91 -26.45 -22.35
CA GLY A 3 7.87 -25.76 -21.58
C GLY A 3 8.43 -24.81 -20.53
N PRO A 4 7.65 -23.83 -20.07
CA PRO A 4 8.11 -22.85 -19.08
C PRO A 4 8.47 -23.55 -17.77
N LYS A 5 9.68 -23.32 -17.26
CA LYS A 5 10.09 -23.76 -15.94
C LYS A 5 9.32 -22.97 -14.89
N LEU A 6 8.41 -23.65 -14.20
CA LEU A 6 7.77 -23.14 -12.99
C LEU A 6 8.84 -22.95 -11.91
N LEU A 7 9.16 -21.72 -11.57
CA LEU A 7 10.00 -21.39 -10.41
C LEU A 7 9.18 -21.64 -9.15
N ILE A 8 9.39 -22.81 -8.55
CA ILE A 8 8.86 -23.14 -7.23
C ILE A 8 9.78 -22.42 -6.23
N PHE A 9 9.31 -21.34 -5.62
CA PHE A 9 9.97 -20.77 -4.45
C PHE A 9 9.81 -21.72 -3.28
N PRO A 10 10.90 -22.09 -2.58
CA PRO A 10 10.77 -22.93 -1.40
C PRO A 10 9.95 -22.17 -0.35
N ALA A 11 8.95 -22.83 0.21
CA ALA A 11 8.22 -22.36 1.39
C ALA A 11 9.22 -22.32 2.56
N CYS A 12 9.93 -21.22 2.71
CA CYS A 12 10.75 -20.96 3.88
C CYS A 12 9.79 -20.64 5.01
N GLY A 13 9.71 -21.56 6.00
CA GLY A 13 9.04 -21.34 7.28
C GLY A 13 9.68 -20.19 8.03
N ARG A 14 9.43 -18.96 7.58
CA ARG A 14 9.84 -17.76 8.27
C ARG A 14 8.88 -17.58 9.44
N MET A 15 9.36 -17.71 10.67
CA MET A 15 8.66 -17.14 11.83
C MET A 15 8.19 -15.76 11.44
N LEU A 16 6.87 -15.53 11.51
CA LEU A 16 6.25 -14.25 11.16
C LEU A 16 6.81 -13.20 12.13
N ASN A 17 7.88 -12.53 11.73
CA ASN A 17 8.28 -11.33 12.44
C ASN A 17 7.09 -10.37 12.39
N PRO A 18 6.64 -9.85 13.53
CA PRO A 18 5.52 -8.93 13.55
C PRO A 18 5.85 -7.76 12.62
N MET A 19 4.83 -7.34 11.86
CA MET A 19 4.96 -6.20 10.93
C MET A 19 5.54 -4.99 11.69
N PRO A 20 6.62 -4.35 11.19
CA PRO A 20 7.19 -3.17 11.84
C PRO A 20 6.14 -2.07 12.02
N VAL A 21 6.30 -1.24 13.04
CA VAL A 21 5.33 -0.21 13.40
C VAL A 21 5.95 1.17 13.30
N VAL A 22 5.28 2.06 12.59
CA VAL A 22 5.60 3.50 12.53
C VAL A 22 4.60 4.25 13.41
N HIS A 23 5.10 4.81 14.52
CA HIS A 23 4.30 5.64 15.40
C HIS A 23 4.32 7.08 14.92
N LEU A 24 3.15 7.69 14.84
CA LEU A 24 2.98 9.07 14.40
C LEU A 24 2.96 10.03 15.57
N THR A 25 3.41 11.26 15.32
CA THR A 25 3.11 12.39 16.18
C THR A 25 1.60 12.66 16.20
N ALA A 26 1.10 13.40 17.19
CA ALA A 26 -0.31 13.80 17.26
C ALA A 26 -0.75 14.48 15.96
N ARG A 27 0.05 15.39 15.43
CA ARG A 27 -0.21 16.08 14.17
C ARG A 27 -0.27 15.10 12.97
N GLY A 28 0.67 14.16 12.87
CA GLY A 28 0.69 13.15 11.81
C GLY A 28 -0.55 12.25 11.87
N ALA A 29 -0.97 11.85 13.08
CA ALA A 29 -2.17 11.05 13.29
C ALA A 29 -3.44 11.79 12.86
N GLU A 30 -3.58 13.07 13.19
CA GLU A 30 -4.73 13.88 12.78
C GLU A 30 -4.79 14.06 11.25
N ARG A 31 -3.65 14.30 10.60
CA ARG A 31 -3.58 14.39 9.14
C ARG A 31 -4.02 13.08 8.46
N LEU A 32 -3.58 11.94 8.99
CA LEU A 32 -3.97 10.63 8.47
C LEU A 32 -5.47 10.39 8.66
N LYS A 33 -6.04 10.70 9.82
CA LYS A 33 -7.48 10.60 10.09
C LYS A 33 -8.31 11.53 9.20
N ALA A 34 -7.76 12.69 8.84
CA ALA A 34 -8.37 13.62 7.88
C ALA A 34 -8.31 13.13 6.42
N GLY A 35 -7.77 11.92 6.17
CA GLY A 35 -7.75 11.28 4.85
C GLY A 35 -6.47 11.53 4.04
N HIS A 36 -5.41 12.12 4.62
CA HIS A 36 -4.16 12.34 3.91
C HIS A 36 -3.32 11.05 3.90
N PRO A 37 -3.09 10.40 2.74
CA PRO A 37 -2.50 9.06 2.69
C PRO A 37 -0.98 9.04 2.86
N TRP A 38 -0.33 10.19 2.99
CA TRP A 38 1.12 10.30 3.12
C TRP A 38 1.54 10.71 4.51
N VAL A 39 2.41 9.91 5.10
CA VAL A 39 3.12 10.24 6.34
C VAL A 39 4.48 10.79 5.97
N TYR A 40 4.74 12.02 6.34
CA TYR A 40 6.03 12.66 6.12
C TYR A 40 7.01 12.32 7.24
N ASP A 41 8.31 12.54 6.99
CA ASP A 41 9.37 12.34 7.98
C ASP A 41 9.12 13.08 9.30
N GLY A 42 8.68 14.34 9.24
CA GLY A 42 8.33 15.16 10.42
C GLY A 42 7.05 14.73 11.13
N ASP A 43 6.24 13.82 10.57
CA ASP A 43 5.05 13.26 11.21
C ASP A 43 5.35 11.93 11.94
N VAL A 44 6.59 11.40 11.81
CA VAL A 44 7.02 10.16 12.47
C VAL A 44 7.62 10.48 13.83
N ALA A 45 7.06 9.92 14.89
CA ALA A 45 7.60 10.02 16.23
C ALA A 45 8.70 8.98 16.50
N ARG A 46 8.45 7.73 16.07
CA ARG A 46 9.41 6.62 16.19
C ARG A 46 9.04 5.46 15.26
N VAL A 47 10.04 4.62 14.98
CA VAL A 47 9.85 3.37 14.22
C VAL A 47 10.26 2.20 15.12
N VAL A 48 9.42 1.17 15.19
CA VAL A 48 9.70 -0.08 15.92
C VAL A 48 9.92 -1.19 14.89
N GLY A 49 11.05 -1.88 15.01
CA GLY A 49 11.57 -2.80 14.01
C GLY A 49 12.48 -2.07 13.00
N GLU A 50 12.97 -2.82 12.03
CA GLU A 50 13.91 -2.33 11.01
C GLU A 50 13.32 -2.49 9.60
N PRO A 51 12.32 -1.68 9.21
CA PRO A 51 11.72 -1.79 7.88
C PRO A 51 12.70 -1.30 6.80
N GLY A 52 12.99 -2.16 5.85
CA GLY A 52 13.68 -1.79 4.62
C GLY A 52 12.78 -0.98 3.67
N ALA A 53 13.37 -0.52 2.56
CA ALA A 53 12.60 0.15 1.51
C ALA A 53 11.54 -0.80 0.94
N GLY A 54 10.31 -0.31 0.80
CA GLY A 54 9.17 -1.08 0.30
C GLY A 54 8.53 -2.03 1.33
N ALA A 55 9.05 -2.10 2.56
CA ALA A 55 8.47 -2.95 3.60
C ALA A 55 7.05 -2.50 3.96
N LEU A 56 6.19 -3.49 4.23
CA LEU A 56 4.89 -3.23 4.83
C LEU A 56 5.07 -2.85 6.30
N VAL A 57 4.40 -1.79 6.71
CA VAL A 57 4.43 -1.30 8.10
C VAL A 57 3.02 -1.02 8.60
N ARG A 58 2.80 -1.28 9.87
CA ARG A 58 1.64 -0.73 10.58
C ARG A 58 1.90 0.73 10.92
N VAL A 59 0.87 1.53 10.84
CA VAL A 59 0.88 2.92 11.26
C VAL A 59 0.03 3.04 12.52
N ALA A 60 0.59 3.62 13.55
CA ALA A 60 -0.07 3.76 14.85
C ALA A 60 0.05 5.18 15.38
N GLY A 61 -0.88 5.59 16.20
CA GLY A 61 -0.76 6.81 16.98
C GLY A 61 0.32 6.69 18.07
N GLU A 62 0.61 7.77 18.74
CA GLU A 62 1.66 7.86 19.75
C GLU A 62 1.49 6.84 20.88
N GLN A 63 0.24 6.59 21.29
CA GLN A 63 -0.13 5.62 22.32
C GLN A 63 -0.32 4.19 21.80
N GLY A 64 -0.05 3.92 20.52
CA GLY A 64 -0.11 2.59 19.94
C GLY A 64 -1.46 2.23 19.28
N ALA A 65 -2.46 3.11 19.30
CA ALA A 65 -3.72 2.87 18.59
C ALA A 65 -3.46 2.68 17.08
N ALA A 66 -3.99 1.61 16.50
CA ALA A 66 -3.84 1.32 15.07
C ALA A 66 -4.54 2.39 14.23
N LEU A 67 -3.87 2.92 13.22
CA LEU A 67 -4.37 3.96 12.32
C LEU A 67 -4.36 3.53 10.87
N GLY A 68 -3.53 2.57 10.49
CA GLY A 68 -3.45 2.14 9.11
C GLY A 68 -2.33 1.14 8.81
N VAL A 69 -2.21 0.81 7.52
CA VAL A 69 -1.12 0.01 6.95
C VAL A 69 -0.63 0.68 5.69
N GLY A 70 0.68 0.69 5.51
CA GLY A 70 1.32 1.35 4.37
C GLY A 70 2.66 0.74 3.99
N GLN A 71 3.28 1.35 2.99
CA GLN A 71 4.61 0.99 2.50
C GLN A 71 5.62 2.02 2.97
N TYR A 72 6.72 1.53 3.55
CA TYR A 72 7.77 2.35 4.13
C TYR A 72 8.86 2.72 3.11
N SER A 73 9.36 3.94 3.21
CA SER A 73 10.47 4.44 2.38
C SER A 73 11.47 5.21 3.25
N PRO A 74 12.60 4.61 3.63
CA PRO A 74 13.58 5.23 4.55
C PRO A 74 14.29 6.46 3.95
N ALA A 75 14.42 6.52 2.64
CA ALA A 75 15.13 7.60 1.94
C ALA A 75 14.23 8.73 1.43
N SER A 76 12.89 8.59 1.55
CA SER A 76 11.94 9.58 1.05
C SER A 76 11.44 10.49 2.16
N ARG A 77 11.15 11.76 1.84
CA ARG A 77 10.40 12.66 2.73
C ARG A 77 8.97 12.17 2.99
N VAL A 78 8.36 11.45 2.03
CA VAL A 78 7.15 10.68 2.25
C VAL A 78 7.55 9.34 2.84
N ARG A 79 7.60 9.27 4.16
CA ARG A 79 8.11 8.13 4.92
C ARG A 79 7.23 6.89 4.82
N VAL A 80 5.91 7.09 4.82
CA VAL A 80 4.94 5.99 4.59
C VAL A 80 3.87 6.43 3.60
N ARG A 81 3.60 5.60 2.61
CA ARG A 81 2.41 5.70 1.77
C ARG A 81 1.36 4.74 2.31
N VAL A 82 0.33 5.30 2.94
CA VAL A 82 -0.72 4.53 3.60
C VAL A 82 -1.78 4.17 2.58
N PHE A 83 -2.09 2.88 2.46
CA PHE A 83 -3.13 2.39 1.56
C PHE A 83 -4.33 1.79 2.29
N ALA A 84 -4.26 1.56 3.59
CA ALA A 84 -5.41 1.22 4.40
C ALA A 84 -5.43 2.12 5.63
N VAL A 85 -6.52 2.84 5.86
CA VAL A 85 -6.72 3.75 6.99
C VAL A 85 -7.91 3.26 7.80
N GLY A 86 -7.81 3.33 9.12
CA GLY A 86 -8.82 2.90 10.08
C GLY A 86 -8.23 1.98 11.14
N ALA A 87 -9.05 1.64 12.14
CA ALA A 87 -8.68 0.71 13.19
C ALA A 87 -9.16 -0.73 12.91
N GLU A 88 -10.22 -0.89 12.10
CA GLU A 88 -10.85 -2.18 11.80
C GLU A 88 -10.57 -2.62 10.37
N GLY A 89 -10.46 -3.94 10.17
CA GLY A 89 -10.30 -4.55 8.85
C GLY A 89 -8.97 -4.24 8.17
N LEU A 90 -7.95 -3.80 8.93
CA LEU A 90 -6.61 -3.59 8.38
C LEU A 90 -5.99 -4.92 7.98
N PRO A 91 -5.26 -4.96 6.83
CA PRO A 91 -4.48 -6.13 6.47
C PRO A 91 -3.44 -6.43 7.56
N GLU A 92 -3.35 -7.70 7.96
CA GLU A 92 -2.40 -8.12 8.99
C GLU A 92 -1.09 -8.64 8.41
N ASP A 93 -1.12 -9.01 7.13
CA ASP A 93 0.01 -9.60 6.43
C ASP A 93 0.03 -9.22 4.92
N ALA A 94 1.03 -9.73 4.22
CA ALA A 94 1.18 -9.50 2.78
C ALA A 94 0.01 -10.06 1.95
N ALA A 95 -0.62 -11.16 2.38
CA ALA A 95 -1.75 -11.76 1.67
C ALA A 95 -2.99 -10.87 1.77
N GLY A 96 -3.28 -10.32 2.95
CA GLY A 96 -4.33 -9.35 3.17
C GLY A 96 -4.12 -8.06 2.37
N VAL A 97 -2.88 -7.57 2.29
CA VAL A 97 -2.52 -6.42 1.45
C VAL A 97 -2.75 -6.75 -0.02
N ALA A 98 -2.32 -7.92 -0.51
CA ALA A 98 -2.52 -8.33 -1.90
C ALA A 98 -4.01 -8.42 -2.25
N ALA A 99 -4.84 -8.95 -1.36
CA ALA A 99 -6.29 -9.00 -1.54
C ALA A 99 -6.92 -7.59 -1.60
N LEU A 100 -6.46 -6.66 -0.76
CA LEU A 100 -6.89 -5.26 -0.80
C LEU A 100 -6.52 -4.60 -2.14
N VAL A 101 -5.27 -4.75 -2.58
CA VAL A 101 -4.78 -4.20 -3.85
C VAL A 101 -5.60 -4.76 -5.02
N ARG A 102 -5.83 -6.07 -5.06
CA ARG A 102 -6.67 -6.70 -6.10
C ARG A 102 -8.05 -6.06 -6.19
N ARG A 103 -8.77 -5.94 -5.07
CA ARG A 103 -10.11 -5.33 -5.05
C ARG A 103 -10.11 -3.90 -5.57
N ARG A 104 -9.07 -3.12 -5.25
CA ARG A 104 -8.94 -1.74 -5.73
C ARG A 104 -8.63 -1.66 -7.21
N LEU A 105 -7.79 -2.55 -7.73
CA LEU A 105 -7.53 -2.67 -9.17
C LEU A 105 -8.82 -3.03 -9.92
N GLU A 106 -9.56 -4.03 -9.45
CA GLU A 106 -10.83 -4.44 -10.06
C GLU A 106 -11.84 -3.29 -10.08
N ARG A 107 -11.96 -2.55 -8.95
CA ARG A 107 -12.83 -1.37 -8.86
C ARG A 107 -12.39 -0.25 -9.81
N ALA A 108 -11.10 0.04 -9.88
CA ALA A 108 -10.56 1.06 -10.77
C ALA A 108 -10.84 0.74 -12.24
N VAL A 109 -10.61 -0.50 -12.67
CA VAL A 109 -10.90 -0.96 -14.03
C VAL A 109 -12.41 -0.93 -14.31
N ALA A 110 -13.24 -1.39 -13.39
CA ALA A 110 -14.70 -1.36 -13.54
C ALA A 110 -15.24 0.07 -13.72
N LEU A 111 -14.69 1.04 -12.96
CA LEU A 111 -15.07 2.45 -13.09
C LEU A 111 -14.75 2.97 -14.49
N ARG A 112 -13.54 2.72 -15.03
CA ARG A 112 -13.16 3.20 -16.38
C ARG A 112 -14.02 2.56 -17.46
N ARG A 113 -14.36 1.29 -17.33
CA ARG A 113 -15.29 0.62 -18.26
C ARG A 113 -16.69 1.23 -18.21
N ALA A 114 -17.22 1.50 -17.03
CA ALA A 114 -18.52 2.15 -16.85
C ALA A 114 -18.55 3.57 -17.44
N LEU A 115 -17.39 4.25 -17.52
CA LEU A 115 -17.21 5.56 -18.14
C LEU A 115 -16.93 5.50 -19.66
N GLY A 116 -16.88 4.31 -20.26
CA GLY A 116 -16.64 4.12 -21.70
C GLY A 116 -15.18 4.25 -22.14
N TYR A 117 -14.23 4.17 -21.22
CA TYR A 117 -12.80 4.21 -21.56
C TYR A 117 -12.32 2.81 -21.97
N GLU A 118 -12.32 2.50 -23.28
CA GLU A 118 -12.03 1.16 -23.76
C GLU A 118 -10.65 1.00 -24.39
N GLU A 119 -10.18 1.94 -25.23
CA GLU A 119 -8.95 1.76 -26.00
C GLU A 119 -7.73 2.47 -25.41
N ALA A 120 -7.90 3.68 -24.90
CA ALA A 120 -6.83 4.43 -24.26
C ALA A 120 -7.34 5.04 -22.95
N ALA A 121 -6.75 4.69 -21.83
CA ALA A 121 -7.19 5.16 -20.54
C ALA A 121 -6.11 5.02 -19.47
N ARG A 122 -6.10 5.93 -18.50
CA ARG A 122 -5.48 5.71 -17.21
C ARG A 122 -6.37 4.79 -16.39
N LEU A 123 -6.00 3.52 -16.32
CA LEU A 123 -6.76 2.49 -15.59
C LEU A 123 -6.63 2.66 -14.08
N VAL A 124 -5.44 3.05 -13.59
CA VAL A 124 -5.17 3.30 -12.18
C VAL A 124 -4.49 4.66 -12.03
N PHE A 125 -4.99 5.46 -11.11
CA PHE A 125 -4.48 6.80 -10.82
C PHE A 125 -4.14 6.96 -9.32
N GLY A 126 -3.15 6.22 -8.88
CA GLY A 126 -2.53 6.37 -7.57
C GLY A 126 -3.51 6.47 -6.41
N GLU A 127 -3.38 7.54 -5.67
CA GLU A 127 -4.16 7.83 -4.48
C GLU A 127 -5.67 7.93 -4.75
N SER A 128 -6.06 8.41 -5.93
CA SER A 128 -7.48 8.53 -6.32
C SER A 128 -8.19 7.19 -6.40
N ASP A 129 -7.46 6.12 -6.72
CA ASP A 129 -7.98 4.76 -6.73
C ASP A 129 -7.58 3.97 -5.46
N GLY A 130 -6.98 4.67 -4.47
CA GLY A 130 -6.51 4.08 -3.22
C GLY A 130 -5.28 3.18 -3.38
N LEU A 131 -4.52 3.36 -4.45
CA LEU A 131 -3.29 2.63 -4.78
C LEU A 131 -2.10 3.59 -4.85
N PRO A 132 -1.68 4.19 -3.73
CA PRO A 132 -0.65 5.21 -3.70
C PRO A 132 0.63 4.80 -4.40
N GLY A 133 1.08 5.63 -5.34
CA GLY A 133 2.31 5.40 -6.10
C GLY A 133 2.17 4.45 -7.29
N LEU A 134 0.97 3.91 -7.58
CA LEU A 134 0.71 3.08 -8.75
C LEU A 134 -0.06 3.86 -9.82
N VAL A 135 0.51 3.97 -11.00
CA VAL A 135 -0.17 4.48 -12.19
C VAL A 135 -0.14 3.38 -13.25
N VAL A 136 -1.27 3.11 -13.89
CA VAL A 136 -1.37 2.15 -14.99
C VAL A 136 -2.12 2.80 -16.12
N ASP A 137 -1.46 2.98 -17.24
CA ASP A 137 -2.03 3.47 -18.48
C ASP A 137 -2.20 2.32 -19.48
N ARG A 138 -3.33 2.31 -20.19
CA ARG A 138 -3.63 1.36 -21.26
C ARG A 138 -3.66 2.06 -22.61
N PHE A 139 -3.03 1.46 -23.59
CA PHE A 139 -3.06 1.85 -25.00
C PHE A 139 -3.33 0.61 -25.86
N GLY A 140 -4.58 0.39 -26.22
CA GLY A 140 -5.02 -0.84 -26.88
C GLY A 140 -4.71 -2.08 -26.05
N ALA A 141 -3.80 -2.93 -26.50
CA ALA A 141 -3.35 -4.15 -25.82
C ALA A 141 -2.14 -3.93 -24.88
N VAL A 142 -1.56 -2.73 -24.83
CA VAL A 142 -0.36 -2.42 -24.06
C VAL A 142 -0.74 -1.79 -22.73
N LEU A 143 -0.10 -2.24 -21.65
CA LEU A 143 -0.15 -1.60 -20.32
C LEU A 143 1.22 -1.02 -19.97
N VAL A 144 1.23 0.19 -19.44
CA VAL A 144 2.42 0.92 -18.98
C VAL A 144 2.23 1.36 -17.55
#